data_e66588cd32e45c7ac721c990860397d3
#
_entry.id   e66588cd32e45c7ac721c990860397d3
#
_cell.length_a   1.000
_cell.length_b   1.000
_cell.length_c   1.000
_cell.angle_alpha   90.00
_cell.angle_beta   90.00
_cell.angle_gamma   90.00
#
_symmetry.space_group_name_H-M   'P 1'
#
loop_
_entity.id
_entity.type
_entity.pdbx_description
1 polymer ?
#
loop_
_entity_poly.entity_id
_entity_poly.type
_entity_poly.pdbx_seq_one_letter_code
_entity_poly.pdbx_strand_id
1 'polypeptide(L)'
;QKLTENGIGREKVAGILCGRTKEFTVAYLGVMKAGGAYVPLDPEYPQSRIEYMLTDSGAENLLVVNQYRDLVAFYDKNTISLDDVAEEAKEFELSVELTPPKPENLAYMIYTSGSTGKPKGVMIEHRNLLNLIEYLVSSRKMTPDFTVAEFASFCFDASVVDLFAPLTVGATLDILPEGIRKDAVAVAKFVREENITTITIPTQIGELVTELLEEAPALRFATLGGEKFKHYRNRTYQMINGYGPTENTVSSTEFFVDKQYENIPIGKSQTNIRS
;
A
#
# COMPACT_ATOMS: atom_id res chain seq x y z
N GLN A 1 7.87 6.36 -20.23
CA GLN A 1 8.92 6.49 -21.26
C GLN A 1 10.30 6.45 -20.60
N LYS A 2 10.67 7.43 -19.74
CA LYS A 2 11.99 7.47 -19.07
C LYS A 2 12.34 6.16 -18.36
N LEU A 3 11.39 5.51 -17.71
CA LEU A 3 11.60 4.24 -17.04
C LEU A 3 11.90 3.10 -18.04
N THR A 4 11.20 3.06 -19.15
CA THR A 4 11.44 2.07 -20.22
C THR A 4 12.80 2.29 -20.89
N GLU A 5 13.19 3.54 -21.14
CA GLU A 5 14.51 3.91 -21.66
C GLU A 5 15.64 3.48 -20.73
N ASN A 6 15.38 3.43 -19.42
CA ASN A 6 16.29 2.95 -18.40
C ASN A 6 16.17 1.44 -18.13
N GLY A 7 15.52 0.69 -19.02
CA GLY A 7 15.45 -0.77 -18.99
C GLY A 7 14.43 -1.35 -18.01
N ILE A 8 13.52 -0.54 -17.45
CA ILE A 8 12.38 -1.06 -16.67
C ILE A 8 11.39 -1.71 -17.64
N GLY A 9 11.00 -2.93 -17.35
CA GLY A 9 10.09 -3.74 -18.16
C GLY A 9 9.71 -5.02 -17.42
N ARG A 10 9.15 -5.99 -18.14
CA ARG A 10 8.65 -7.24 -17.55
C ARG A 10 9.70 -7.94 -16.70
N GLU A 11 9.31 -8.38 -15.50
CA GLU A 11 10.16 -9.08 -14.51
C GLU A 11 11.36 -8.24 -14.01
N LYS A 12 11.42 -6.94 -14.33
CA LYS A 12 12.41 -6.03 -13.79
C LYS A 12 11.88 -5.35 -12.54
N VAL A 13 12.67 -5.40 -11.47
CA VAL A 13 12.33 -4.75 -10.19
C VAL A 13 13.00 -3.39 -10.11
N ALA A 14 12.26 -2.39 -9.66
CA ALA A 14 12.76 -1.07 -9.37
C ALA A 14 12.54 -0.71 -7.88
N GLY A 15 13.58 -0.24 -7.21
CA GLY A 15 13.48 0.33 -5.87
C GLY A 15 12.76 1.67 -5.90
N ILE A 16 11.94 1.96 -4.88
CA ILE A 16 11.33 3.27 -4.69
C ILE A 16 11.66 3.74 -3.27
N LEU A 17 12.53 4.75 -3.16
CA LEU A 17 12.92 5.37 -1.90
C LEU A 17 12.33 6.78 -1.82
N CYS A 18 11.18 6.89 -1.19
CA CYS A 18 10.56 8.18 -0.89
C CYS A 18 9.76 8.10 0.41
N GLY A 19 9.44 9.24 1.00
CA GLY A 19 8.57 9.31 2.17
C GLY A 19 7.11 9.06 1.82
N ARG A 20 6.23 9.22 2.81
CA ARG A 20 4.77 9.09 2.64
C ARG A 20 4.20 10.29 1.91
N THR A 21 4.35 10.29 0.61
CA THR A 21 3.92 11.40 -0.25
C THR A 21 3.35 10.86 -1.56
N LYS A 22 2.67 11.72 -2.31
CA LYS A 22 2.09 11.38 -3.63
C LYS A 22 3.13 10.91 -4.65
N GLU A 23 4.38 11.30 -4.49
CA GLU A 23 5.49 10.89 -5.35
C GLU A 23 5.67 9.37 -5.34
N PHE A 24 5.40 8.71 -4.21
CA PHE A 24 5.37 7.24 -4.16
C PHE A 24 4.31 6.66 -5.09
N THR A 25 3.10 7.24 -5.06
CA THR A 25 1.99 6.79 -5.92
C THR A 25 2.33 6.96 -7.39
N VAL A 26 2.91 8.10 -7.77
CA VAL A 26 3.37 8.36 -9.14
C VAL A 26 4.47 7.36 -9.54
N ALA A 27 5.42 7.10 -8.64
CA ALA A 27 6.54 6.20 -8.89
C ALA A 27 6.09 4.75 -9.14
N TYR A 28 5.29 4.15 -8.22
CA TYR A 28 4.88 2.76 -8.40
C TYR A 28 3.96 2.57 -9.62
N LEU A 29 3.05 3.51 -9.88
CA LEU A 29 2.22 3.48 -11.10
C LEU A 29 3.07 3.61 -12.35
N GLY A 30 4.09 4.46 -12.33
CA GLY A 30 5.05 4.60 -13.43
C GLY A 30 5.81 3.31 -13.71
N VAL A 31 6.35 2.65 -12.66
CA VAL A 31 7.04 1.36 -12.77
C VAL A 31 6.13 0.29 -13.35
N MET A 32 4.90 0.16 -12.81
CA MET A 32 3.93 -0.84 -13.30
C MET A 32 3.48 -0.56 -14.75
N LYS A 33 3.27 0.71 -15.11
CA LYS A 33 2.96 1.11 -16.50
C LYS A 33 4.12 0.82 -17.46
N ALA A 34 5.36 0.89 -17.01
CA ALA A 34 6.53 0.44 -17.78
C ALA A 34 6.66 -1.09 -17.87
N GLY A 35 5.77 -1.84 -17.19
CA GLY A 35 5.75 -3.29 -17.16
C GLY A 35 6.65 -3.91 -16.09
N GLY A 36 7.25 -3.11 -15.20
CA GLY A 36 8.10 -3.56 -14.10
C GLY A 36 7.33 -3.80 -12.80
N ALA A 37 8.05 -4.32 -11.79
CA ALA A 37 7.59 -4.46 -10.42
C ALA A 37 8.33 -3.49 -9.50
N TYR A 38 7.68 -3.01 -8.45
CA TYR A 38 8.35 -2.13 -7.49
C TYR A 38 8.69 -2.83 -6.19
N VAL A 39 9.77 -2.36 -5.54
CA VAL A 39 10.09 -2.66 -4.14
C VAL A 39 10.15 -1.36 -3.35
N PRO A 40 9.26 -1.15 -2.36
CA PRO A 40 9.26 0.05 -1.55
C PRO A 40 10.39 0.00 -0.50
N LEU A 41 11.07 1.13 -0.32
CA LEU A 41 12.16 1.33 0.62
C LEU A 41 11.81 2.49 1.56
N ASP A 42 11.93 2.26 2.86
CA ASP A 42 11.66 3.29 3.86
C ASP A 42 12.95 4.09 4.14
N PRO A 43 12.92 5.43 4.02
CA PRO A 43 14.09 6.25 4.36
C PRO A 43 14.52 6.16 5.84
N GLU A 44 13.64 5.68 6.73
CA GLU A 44 13.97 5.44 8.14
C GLU A 44 14.71 4.11 8.38
N TYR A 45 14.82 3.25 7.34
CA TYR A 45 15.58 2.02 7.48
C TYR A 45 17.07 2.27 7.58
N PRO A 46 17.81 1.48 8.39
CA PRO A 46 19.26 1.50 8.34
C PRO A 46 19.78 1.27 6.91
N GLN A 47 20.84 1.99 6.54
CA GLN A 47 21.44 1.88 5.20
C GLN A 47 21.74 0.43 4.79
N SER A 48 22.26 -0.38 5.72
CA SER A 48 22.54 -1.80 5.47
C SER A 48 21.30 -2.63 5.10
N ARG A 49 20.12 -2.23 5.59
CA ARG A 49 18.84 -2.86 5.22
C ARG A 49 18.42 -2.46 3.81
N ILE A 50 18.54 -1.19 3.47
CA ILE A 50 18.24 -0.67 2.13
C ILE A 50 19.16 -1.35 1.11
N GLU A 51 20.46 -1.41 1.39
CA GLU A 51 21.46 -2.08 0.55
C GLU A 51 21.13 -3.57 0.34
N TYR A 52 20.80 -4.27 1.43
CA TYR A 52 20.38 -5.67 1.36
C TYR A 52 19.15 -5.84 0.46
N MET A 53 18.09 -5.04 0.64
CA MET A 53 16.86 -5.14 -0.12
C MET A 53 17.07 -4.84 -1.61
N LEU A 54 17.89 -3.84 -1.95
CA LEU A 54 18.23 -3.52 -3.34
C LEU A 54 19.05 -4.64 -4.02
N THR A 55 19.99 -5.24 -3.26
CA THR A 55 20.83 -6.33 -3.77
C THR A 55 20.02 -7.61 -3.96
N ASP A 56 19.27 -8.03 -2.93
CA ASP A 56 18.50 -9.26 -2.90
C ASP A 56 17.33 -9.25 -3.91
N SER A 57 16.68 -8.10 -4.09
CA SER A 57 15.62 -7.92 -5.10
C SER A 57 16.13 -7.90 -6.53
N GLY A 58 17.45 -7.77 -6.74
CA GLY A 58 18.03 -7.59 -8.06
C GLY A 58 17.64 -6.28 -8.75
N ALA A 59 17.23 -5.27 -7.97
CA ALA A 59 16.88 -3.97 -8.53
C ALA A 59 18.09 -3.36 -9.28
N GLU A 60 17.86 -2.96 -10.52
CA GLU A 60 18.86 -2.28 -11.38
C GLU A 60 18.54 -0.78 -11.51
N ASN A 61 17.35 -0.38 -11.06
CA ASN A 61 16.88 0.99 -11.05
C ASN A 61 16.38 1.36 -9.66
N LEU A 62 16.68 2.56 -9.21
CA LEU A 62 16.22 3.14 -7.96
C LEU A 62 15.59 4.51 -8.24
N LEU A 63 14.29 4.63 -7.96
CA LEU A 63 13.58 5.90 -7.97
C LEU A 63 13.70 6.53 -6.58
N VAL A 64 14.18 7.77 -6.50
CA VAL A 64 14.44 8.44 -5.22
C VAL A 64 14.06 9.92 -5.29
N VAL A 65 13.51 10.47 -4.21
CA VAL A 65 13.40 11.92 -4.03
C VAL A 65 14.74 12.50 -3.59
N ASN A 66 15.10 13.67 -4.08
CA ASN A 66 16.45 14.26 -3.90
C ASN A 66 16.89 14.35 -2.43
N GLN A 67 15.96 14.61 -1.51
CA GLN A 67 16.27 14.70 -0.08
C GLN A 67 16.83 13.40 0.54
N TYR A 68 16.63 12.23 -0.10
CA TYR A 68 17.13 10.92 0.39
C TYR A 68 18.28 10.38 -0.45
N ARG A 69 18.79 11.14 -1.41
CA ARG A 69 19.83 10.68 -2.34
C ARG A 69 21.12 10.25 -1.64
N ASP A 70 21.48 10.95 -0.56
CA ASP A 70 22.69 10.65 0.22
C ASP A 70 22.59 9.30 0.94
N LEU A 71 21.38 8.86 1.32
CA LEU A 71 21.16 7.54 1.94
C LEU A 71 21.53 6.38 1.03
N VAL A 72 21.57 6.60 -0.27
CA VAL A 72 21.80 5.58 -1.31
C VAL A 72 23.05 5.89 -2.13
N ALA A 73 23.97 6.70 -1.63
CA ALA A 73 25.25 7.03 -2.30
C ALA A 73 26.11 5.78 -2.59
N PHE A 74 25.88 4.67 -1.90
CA PHE A 74 26.52 3.37 -2.14
C PHE A 74 25.99 2.64 -3.38
N TYR A 75 24.81 3.04 -3.87
CA TYR A 75 24.16 2.35 -4.98
C TYR A 75 24.78 2.77 -6.32
N ASP A 76 25.48 1.84 -6.94
CA ASP A 76 26.31 2.05 -8.15
C ASP A 76 25.56 1.83 -9.47
N LYS A 77 24.26 1.47 -9.38
CA LYS A 77 23.41 1.27 -10.55
C LYS A 77 22.60 2.52 -10.88
N ASN A 78 21.59 2.40 -11.71
CA ASN A 78 20.84 3.54 -12.20
C ASN A 78 19.93 4.16 -11.12
N THR A 79 20.11 5.45 -10.88
CA THR A 79 19.30 6.23 -9.94
C THR A 79 18.52 7.31 -10.69
N ILE A 80 17.20 7.31 -10.52
CA ILE A 80 16.26 8.24 -11.18
C ILE A 80 15.67 9.16 -10.10
N SER A 81 15.89 10.47 -10.25
CA SER A 81 15.28 11.46 -9.37
C SER A 81 13.80 11.62 -9.70
N LEU A 82 12.94 11.45 -8.69
CA LEU A 82 11.50 11.69 -8.83
C LEU A 82 11.18 13.18 -8.99
N ASP A 83 11.97 14.04 -8.37
CA ASP A 83 11.82 15.50 -8.48
C ASP A 83 12.11 15.96 -9.91
N ASP A 84 13.19 15.46 -10.51
CA ASP A 84 13.58 15.83 -11.89
C ASP A 84 12.55 15.29 -12.90
N VAL A 85 12.08 14.05 -12.72
CA VAL A 85 11.02 13.47 -13.56
C VAL A 85 9.73 14.27 -13.48
N ALA A 86 9.36 14.77 -12.30
CA ALA A 86 8.16 15.58 -12.12
C ALA A 86 8.25 16.93 -12.85
N GLU A 87 9.44 17.55 -12.91
CA GLU A 87 9.65 18.78 -13.68
C GLU A 87 9.64 18.51 -15.19
N GLU A 88 10.38 17.48 -15.65
CA GLU A 88 10.40 17.08 -17.06
C GLU A 88 9.01 16.73 -17.59
N ALA A 89 8.16 16.07 -16.77
CA ALA A 89 6.81 15.65 -17.17
C ALA A 89 5.86 16.80 -17.51
N LYS A 90 6.14 18.04 -17.06
CA LYS A 90 5.33 19.22 -17.38
C LYS A 90 5.40 19.60 -18.86
N GLU A 91 6.45 19.21 -19.55
CA GLU A 91 6.70 19.54 -20.96
C GLU A 91 6.43 18.36 -21.92
N PHE A 92 5.99 17.21 -21.39
CA PHE A 92 5.86 15.99 -22.17
C PHE A 92 4.46 15.79 -22.76
N GLU A 93 4.39 15.56 -24.08
CA GLU A 93 3.22 14.96 -24.74
C GLU A 93 3.29 13.43 -24.62
N LEU A 94 2.19 12.79 -24.20
CA LEU A 94 2.06 11.33 -24.09
C LEU A 94 2.12 10.69 -25.48
N SER A 95 3.25 10.10 -25.86
CA SER A 95 3.45 9.48 -27.18
C SER A 95 3.94 8.02 -27.13
N VAL A 96 3.89 7.34 -25.97
CA VAL A 96 4.43 6.00 -25.83
C VAL A 96 3.31 4.97 -25.77
N GLU A 97 3.32 4.05 -26.71
CA GLU A 97 2.52 2.82 -26.64
C GLU A 97 3.13 1.90 -25.56
N LEU A 98 2.43 1.77 -24.43
CA LEU A 98 2.86 0.90 -23.35
C LEU A 98 2.40 -0.53 -23.60
N THR A 99 3.30 -1.48 -23.46
CA THR A 99 2.95 -2.90 -23.48
C THR A 99 2.42 -3.31 -22.11
N PRO A 100 1.14 -3.65 -21.96
CA PRO A 100 0.59 -4.00 -20.66
C PRO A 100 1.27 -5.25 -20.09
N PRO A 101 1.45 -5.35 -18.76
CA PRO A 101 1.95 -6.56 -18.13
C PRO A 101 0.95 -7.71 -18.33
N LYS A 102 1.46 -8.94 -18.31
CA LYS A 102 0.64 -10.14 -18.28
C LYS A 102 0.20 -10.45 -16.84
N PRO A 103 -0.89 -11.20 -16.64
CA PRO A 103 -1.37 -11.57 -15.31
C PRO A 103 -0.31 -12.25 -14.42
N GLU A 104 0.57 -13.04 -14.99
CA GLU A 104 1.66 -13.75 -14.32
C GLU A 104 2.93 -12.92 -14.09
N ASN A 105 3.01 -11.69 -14.62
CA ASN A 105 4.16 -10.83 -14.34
C ASN A 105 4.10 -10.28 -12.92
N LEU A 106 5.29 -10.01 -12.35
CA LEU A 106 5.41 -9.39 -11.03
C LEU A 106 4.81 -7.98 -11.02
N ALA A 107 4.04 -7.70 -9.97
CA ALA A 107 3.48 -6.37 -9.69
C ALA A 107 4.32 -5.63 -8.63
N TYR A 108 4.66 -6.33 -7.54
CA TYR A 108 5.48 -5.76 -6.47
C TYR A 108 6.21 -6.82 -5.66
N MET A 109 7.20 -6.36 -4.90
CA MET A 109 7.92 -7.14 -3.89
C MET A 109 7.93 -6.39 -2.56
N ILE A 110 7.45 -7.01 -1.49
CA ILE A 110 7.48 -6.43 -0.13
C ILE A 110 8.28 -7.34 0.79
N TYR A 111 9.17 -6.73 1.58
CA TYR A 111 10.04 -7.46 2.50
C TYR A 111 9.40 -7.66 3.87
N THR A 112 9.32 -8.91 4.30
CA THR A 112 8.86 -9.32 5.63
C THR A 112 10.03 -9.77 6.51
N SER A 113 9.81 -9.81 7.83
CA SER A 113 10.79 -10.36 8.77
C SER A 113 10.91 -11.87 8.54
N GLY A 114 12.05 -12.32 8.02
CA GLY A 114 12.29 -13.75 7.83
C GLY A 114 12.56 -14.50 9.13
N SER A 115 12.12 -15.74 9.22
CA SER A 115 12.38 -16.63 10.37
C SER A 115 13.87 -16.88 10.62
N THR A 116 14.74 -16.61 9.66
CA THR A 116 16.20 -16.75 9.73
C THR A 116 16.90 -15.46 10.14
N GLY A 117 16.16 -14.40 10.52
CA GLY A 117 16.70 -13.09 10.90
C GLY A 117 17.00 -12.16 9.72
N LYS A 118 17.05 -12.65 8.47
CA LYS A 118 17.17 -11.82 7.28
C LYS A 118 15.78 -11.54 6.68
N PRO A 119 15.51 -10.31 6.21
CA PRO A 119 14.27 -10.01 5.50
C PRO A 119 14.10 -10.89 4.26
N LYS A 120 12.86 -11.26 3.94
CA LYS A 120 12.49 -12.04 2.75
C LYS A 120 11.59 -11.21 1.87
N GLY A 121 11.92 -11.09 0.58
CA GLY A 121 11.09 -10.44 -0.43
C GLY A 121 9.94 -11.34 -0.87
N VAL A 122 8.72 -10.96 -0.56
CA VAL A 122 7.51 -11.63 -1.04
C VAL A 122 7.13 -11.02 -2.38
N MET A 123 7.11 -11.84 -3.42
CA MET A 123 6.82 -11.46 -4.81
C MET A 123 5.35 -11.71 -5.12
N ILE A 124 4.65 -10.69 -5.58
CA ILE A 124 3.22 -10.77 -5.91
C ILE A 124 3.01 -10.45 -7.38
N GLU A 125 2.26 -11.33 -8.07
CA GLU A 125 1.92 -11.18 -9.49
C GLU A 125 0.69 -10.28 -9.68
N HIS A 126 0.54 -9.70 -10.88
CA HIS A 126 -0.61 -8.85 -11.23
C HIS A 126 -1.95 -9.54 -11.03
N ARG A 127 -2.06 -10.85 -11.34
CA ARG A 127 -3.32 -11.61 -11.15
C ARG A 127 -3.75 -11.68 -9.69
N ASN A 128 -2.80 -11.78 -8.75
CA ASN A 128 -3.09 -11.83 -7.32
C ASN A 128 -3.56 -10.46 -6.82
N LEU A 129 -2.84 -9.40 -7.23
CA LEU A 129 -3.20 -8.03 -6.93
C LEU A 129 -4.59 -7.67 -7.47
N LEU A 130 -4.89 -8.05 -8.72
CA LEU A 130 -6.19 -7.79 -9.35
C LEU A 130 -7.33 -8.48 -8.58
N ASN A 131 -7.13 -9.75 -8.18
CA ASN A 131 -8.13 -10.47 -7.37
C ASN A 131 -8.44 -9.76 -6.05
N LEU A 132 -7.42 -9.24 -5.36
CA LEU A 132 -7.59 -8.44 -4.13
C LEU A 132 -8.38 -7.16 -4.43
N ILE A 133 -8.01 -6.41 -5.47
CA ILE A 133 -8.68 -5.16 -5.86
C ILE A 133 -10.16 -5.41 -6.16
N GLU A 134 -10.48 -6.41 -6.99
CA GLU A 134 -11.85 -6.77 -7.35
C GLU A 134 -12.69 -7.12 -6.11
N TYR A 135 -12.10 -7.88 -5.18
CA TYR A 135 -12.76 -8.19 -3.91
C TYR A 135 -13.05 -6.93 -3.10
N LEU A 136 -12.06 -6.05 -2.92
CA LEU A 136 -12.20 -4.81 -2.14
C LEU A 136 -13.25 -3.87 -2.74
N VAL A 137 -13.18 -3.64 -4.04
CA VAL A 137 -14.16 -2.80 -4.77
C VAL A 137 -15.57 -3.36 -4.62
N SER A 138 -15.73 -4.66 -4.84
CA SER A 138 -17.04 -5.34 -4.78
C SER A 138 -17.61 -5.37 -3.37
N SER A 139 -16.83 -5.80 -2.37
CA SER A 139 -17.29 -5.97 -0.99
C SER A 139 -17.66 -4.65 -0.31
N ARG A 140 -16.97 -3.57 -0.65
CA ARG A 140 -17.26 -2.21 -0.14
C ARG A 140 -18.23 -1.44 -1.06
N LYS A 141 -18.58 -1.99 -2.24
CA LYS A 141 -19.31 -1.28 -3.30
C LYS A 141 -18.68 0.09 -3.57
N MET A 142 -17.36 0.08 -3.75
CA MET A 142 -16.56 1.30 -3.87
C MET A 142 -16.91 2.05 -5.15
N THR A 143 -17.05 3.36 -5.05
CA THR A 143 -17.45 4.28 -6.12
C THR A 143 -16.55 5.53 -6.09
N PRO A 144 -16.54 6.38 -7.13
CA PRO A 144 -15.69 7.57 -7.19
C PRO A 144 -15.86 8.57 -6.03
N ASP A 145 -16.96 8.51 -5.27
CA ASP A 145 -17.22 9.36 -4.10
C ASP A 145 -16.53 8.87 -2.81
N PHE A 146 -15.76 7.79 -2.88
CA PHE A 146 -14.95 7.34 -1.75
C PHE A 146 -13.71 8.21 -1.57
N THR A 147 -13.34 8.43 -0.31
CA THR A 147 -12.04 8.94 0.11
C THR A 147 -11.40 7.89 1.01
N VAL A 148 -10.30 7.31 0.54
CA VAL A 148 -9.58 6.22 1.23
C VAL A 148 -8.38 6.80 1.95
N ALA A 149 -8.27 6.57 3.26
CA ALA A 149 -7.09 6.96 4.02
C ALA A 149 -5.98 5.91 3.84
N GLU A 150 -4.84 6.31 3.30
CA GLU A 150 -3.61 5.51 3.30
C GLU A 150 -2.91 5.65 4.65
N PHE A 151 -3.08 4.64 5.50
CA PHE A 151 -2.52 4.62 6.86
C PHE A 151 -1.20 3.86 6.95
N ALA A 152 -1.08 2.71 6.30
CA ALA A 152 0.07 1.82 6.44
C ALA A 152 1.36 2.44 5.86
N SER A 153 2.55 2.05 6.36
CA SER A 153 3.78 2.35 5.63
C SER A 153 3.77 1.65 4.28
N PHE A 154 4.23 2.33 3.24
CA PHE A 154 4.32 1.75 1.89
C PHE A 154 5.17 0.48 1.82
N CYS A 155 6.04 0.26 2.82
CA CYS A 155 6.85 -0.94 2.97
C CYS A 155 6.11 -2.13 3.62
N PHE A 156 4.86 -1.93 4.05
CA PHE A 156 3.99 -2.99 4.54
C PHE A 156 2.90 -3.31 3.52
N ASP A 157 2.58 -4.58 3.41
CA ASP A 157 1.58 -5.09 2.47
C ASP A 157 0.17 -4.52 2.70
N ALA A 158 -0.17 -4.16 3.93
CA ALA A 158 -1.44 -3.48 4.25
C ALA A 158 -1.65 -2.20 3.44
N SER A 159 -0.58 -1.50 3.00
CA SER A 159 -0.67 -0.32 2.13
C SER A 159 -1.30 -0.65 0.77
N VAL A 160 -1.09 -1.86 0.27
CA VAL A 160 -1.62 -2.31 -1.03
C VAL A 160 -3.16 -2.27 -1.07
N VAL A 161 -3.81 -2.53 0.08
CA VAL A 161 -5.28 -2.46 0.22
C VAL A 161 -5.79 -1.06 -0.11
N ASP A 162 -5.10 -0.05 0.41
CA ASP A 162 -5.53 1.34 0.31
C ASP A 162 -5.02 2.01 -0.98
N LEU A 163 -3.86 1.58 -1.53
CA LEU A 163 -3.23 2.20 -2.70
C LEU A 163 -3.97 1.94 -4.01
N PHE A 164 -4.40 0.70 -4.26
CA PHE A 164 -4.84 0.30 -5.60
C PHE A 164 -6.36 0.39 -5.80
N ALA A 165 -7.13 -0.12 -4.86
CA ALA A 165 -8.59 -0.20 -5.01
C ALA A 165 -9.26 1.15 -5.34
N PRO A 166 -8.97 2.27 -4.62
CA PRO A 166 -9.59 3.55 -4.91
C PRO A 166 -9.26 4.08 -6.31
N LEU A 167 -8.00 3.94 -6.74
CA LEU A 167 -7.57 4.47 -8.03
C LEU A 167 -8.23 3.77 -9.22
N THR A 168 -8.59 2.48 -9.08
CA THR A 168 -9.27 1.73 -10.16
C THR A 168 -10.71 2.17 -10.40
N VAL A 169 -11.36 2.77 -9.42
CA VAL A 169 -12.74 3.27 -9.52
C VAL A 169 -12.82 4.80 -9.61
N GLY A 170 -11.67 5.50 -9.66
CA GLY A 170 -11.62 6.95 -9.70
C GLY A 170 -11.94 7.64 -8.36
N ALA A 171 -11.79 6.92 -7.24
CA ALA A 171 -11.93 7.46 -5.89
C ALA A 171 -10.66 8.22 -5.45
N THR A 172 -10.76 8.94 -4.35
CA THR A 172 -9.65 9.71 -3.79
C THR A 172 -8.81 8.83 -2.85
N LEU A 173 -7.49 8.88 -3.02
CA LEU A 173 -6.52 8.36 -2.07
C LEU A 173 -5.96 9.52 -1.25
N ASP A 174 -6.18 9.52 0.06
CA ASP A 174 -5.67 10.53 0.98
C ASP A 174 -4.57 9.94 1.87
N ILE A 175 -3.35 10.46 1.71
CA ILE A 175 -2.17 9.93 2.39
C ILE A 175 -2.07 10.56 3.77
N LEU A 176 -2.34 9.78 4.80
CA LEU A 176 -2.25 10.23 6.19
C LEU A 176 -0.80 10.64 6.53
N PRO A 177 -0.58 11.87 7.06
CA PRO A 177 0.74 12.36 7.39
C PRO A 177 1.48 11.48 8.41
N GLU A 178 2.80 11.24 8.19
CA GLU A 178 3.61 10.36 9.06
C GLU A 178 3.55 10.80 10.52
N GLY A 179 3.62 12.11 10.79
CA GLY A 179 3.68 12.67 12.16
C GLY A 179 2.48 12.36 13.05
N ILE A 180 1.33 11.98 12.47
CA ILE A 180 0.11 11.70 13.25
C ILE A 180 -0.22 10.20 13.37
N ARG A 181 0.46 9.31 12.64
CA ARG A 181 0.12 7.87 12.58
C ARG A 181 0.12 7.15 13.94
N LYS A 182 0.89 7.64 14.91
CA LYS A 182 1.01 7.04 16.25
C LYS A 182 0.08 7.70 17.28
N ASP A 183 -0.68 8.72 16.87
CA ASP A 183 -1.59 9.48 17.73
C ASP A 183 -3.05 9.21 17.33
N ALA A 184 -3.74 8.37 18.12
CA ALA A 184 -5.12 8.00 17.83
C ALA A 184 -6.07 9.19 17.78
N VAL A 185 -5.82 10.25 18.56
CA VAL A 185 -6.65 11.48 18.57
C VAL A 185 -6.46 12.23 17.26
N ALA A 186 -5.20 12.40 16.83
CA ALA A 186 -4.89 13.07 15.57
C ALA A 186 -5.41 12.29 14.36
N VAL A 187 -5.31 10.95 14.36
CA VAL A 187 -5.89 10.09 13.31
C VAL A 187 -7.40 10.21 13.26
N ALA A 188 -8.09 10.15 14.41
CA ALA A 188 -9.54 10.30 14.45
C ALA A 188 -10.00 11.70 13.99
N LYS A 189 -9.22 12.73 14.30
CA LYS A 189 -9.43 14.09 13.79
C LYS A 189 -9.31 14.14 12.27
N PHE A 190 -8.22 13.59 11.71
CA PHE A 190 -7.99 13.49 10.27
C PHE A 190 -9.15 12.78 9.55
N VAL A 191 -9.61 11.63 10.06
CA VAL A 191 -10.74 10.88 9.50
C VAL A 191 -11.99 11.74 9.37
N ARG A 192 -12.27 12.60 10.35
CA ARG A 192 -13.45 13.50 10.31
C ARG A 192 -13.25 14.69 9.37
N GLU A 193 -12.10 15.36 9.46
CA GLU A 193 -11.83 16.61 8.72
C GLU A 193 -11.70 16.37 7.22
N GLU A 194 -11.05 15.25 6.82
CA GLU A 194 -10.87 14.88 5.41
C GLU A 194 -12.06 14.05 4.87
N ASN A 195 -13.14 13.86 5.64
CA ASN A 195 -14.30 13.10 5.23
C ASN A 195 -13.96 11.69 4.71
N ILE A 196 -13.06 11.01 5.41
CA ILE A 196 -12.62 9.66 5.05
C ILE A 196 -13.80 8.70 5.06
N THR A 197 -13.96 7.94 3.97
CA THR A 197 -15.02 6.93 3.83
C THR A 197 -14.56 5.53 4.21
N THR A 198 -13.28 5.23 4.07
CA THR A 198 -12.71 3.95 4.51
C THR A 198 -11.26 4.11 4.97
N ILE A 199 -10.90 3.34 5.99
CA ILE A 199 -9.56 3.28 6.54
C ILE A 199 -9.19 1.84 6.91
N THR A 200 -7.97 1.42 6.57
CA THR A 200 -7.36 0.17 7.01
C THR A 200 -6.26 0.48 8.02
N ILE A 201 -6.34 -0.09 9.21
CA ILE A 201 -5.51 0.33 10.35
C ILE A 201 -5.11 -0.87 11.21
N PRO A 202 -3.86 -0.93 11.74
CA PRO A 202 -3.46 -1.97 12.67
C PRO A 202 -4.38 -2.03 13.90
N THR A 203 -4.75 -3.23 14.34
CA THR A 203 -5.78 -3.44 15.37
C THR A 203 -5.54 -2.63 16.65
N GLN A 204 -4.30 -2.58 17.16
CA GLN A 204 -3.99 -1.88 18.43
C GLN A 204 -4.40 -0.41 18.40
N ILE A 205 -3.96 0.34 17.39
CA ILE A 205 -4.32 1.75 17.25
C ILE A 205 -5.75 1.90 16.72
N GLY A 206 -6.22 0.96 15.90
CA GLY A 206 -7.56 0.95 15.31
C GLY A 206 -8.66 0.86 16.37
N GLU A 207 -8.49 0.07 17.43
CA GLU A 207 -9.43 0.02 18.54
C GLU A 207 -9.55 1.39 19.24
N LEU A 208 -8.43 2.09 19.45
CA LEU A 208 -8.42 3.44 20.04
C LEU A 208 -9.06 4.48 19.11
N VAL A 209 -8.68 4.46 17.83
CA VAL A 209 -9.23 5.38 16.82
C VAL A 209 -10.75 5.19 16.69
N THR A 210 -11.23 3.96 16.58
CA THR A 210 -12.66 3.67 16.47
C THR A 210 -13.44 3.98 17.75
N GLU A 211 -12.79 3.97 18.92
CA GLU A 211 -13.38 4.48 20.16
C GLU A 211 -13.67 5.99 20.07
N LEU A 212 -12.74 6.75 19.51
CA LEU A 212 -12.85 8.20 19.32
C LEU A 212 -13.76 8.60 18.15
N LEU A 213 -14.06 7.68 17.21
CA LEU A 213 -14.93 7.89 16.05
C LEU A 213 -16.39 7.50 16.32
N GLU A 214 -16.97 7.96 17.44
CA GLU A 214 -18.38 7.77 17.71
C GLU A 214 -19.24 8.47 16.66
N GLU A 215 -18.86 9.71 16.31
CA GLU A 215 -19.45 10.50 15.23
C GLU A 215 -18.44 10.66 14.09
N ALA A 216 -18.67 9.92 13.02
CA ALA A 216 -17.91 10.00 11.78
C ALA A 216 -18.86 9.75 10.58
N PRO A 217 -19.67 10.74 10.20
CA PRO A 217 -20.79 10.56 9.28
C PRO A 217 -20.36 10.16 7.86
N ALA A 218 -19.14 10.51 7.44
CA ALA A 218 -18.60 10.11 6.15
C ALA A 218 -18.04 8.68 6.14
N LEU A 219 -17.60 8.18 7.31
CA LEU A 219 -16.95 6.87 7.40
C LEU A 219 -17.98 5.75 7.16
N ARG A 220 -17.65 4.86 6.23
CA ARG A 220 -18.46 3.69 5.86
C ARG A 220 -17.84 2.39 6.36
N PHE A 221 -16.50 2.30 6.30
CA PHE A 221 -15.76 1.10 6.67
C PHE A 221 -14.49 1.42 7.47
N ALA A 222 -14.28 0.65 8.54
CA ALA A 222 -13.02 0.63 9.28
C ALA A 222 -12.53 -0.82 9.35
N THR A 223 -11.45 -1.14 8.62
CA THR A 223 -10.82 -2.47 8.61
C THR A 223 -9.68 -2.49 9.62
N LEU A 224 -9.75 -3.41 10.57
CA LEU A 224 -8.72 -3.66 11.57
C LEU A 224 -8.04 -5.00 11.25
N GLY A 225 -6.70 -5.03 11.30
CA GLY A 225 -5.95 -6.25 10.97
C GLY A 225 -4.56 -6.28 11.57
N GLY A 226 -3.84 -7.38 11.31
CA GLY A 226 -2.48 -7.62 11.79
C GLY A 226 -2.40 -8.25 13.18
N GLU A 227 -3.42 -8.07 14.03
CA GLU A 227 -3.48 -8.61 15.38
C GLU A 227 -4.91 -9.00 15.78
N LYS A 228 -5.06 -9.66 16.96
CA LYS A 228 -6.38 -10.06 17.44
C LYS A 228 -7.24 -8.85 17.76
N PHE A 229 -8.37 -8.71 17.04
CA PHE A 229 -9.41 -7.72 17.33
C PHE A 229 -10.21 -8.18 18.56
N LYS A 230 -10.29 -7.32 19.61
CA LYS A 230 -10.86 -7.67 20.92
C LYS A 230 -12.11 -6.86 21.27
N HIS A 231 -12.12 -5.57 20.95
CA HIS A 231 -13.11 -4.62 21.44
C HIS A 231 -13.95 -4.03 20.31
N TYR A 232 -15.08 -4.69 20.00
CA TYR A 232 -16.07 -4.16 19.09
C TYR A 232 -16.92 -3.10 19.78
N ARG A 233 -17.24 -2.04 19.09
CA ARG A 233 -18.21 -1.04 19.49
C ARG A 233 -19.21 -0.83 18.36
N ASN A 234 -20.52 -0.82 18.69
CA ASN A 234 -21.52 -0.50 17.69
C ASN A 234 -21.33 0.93 17.17
N ARG A 235 -21.23 1.10 15.88
CA ARG A 235 -20.96 2.36 15.17
C ARG A 235 -21.92 2.53 13.99
N THR A 236 -21.99 3.74 13.46
CA THR A 236 -22.76 4.05 12.22
C THR A 236 -22.08 3.49 10.97
N TYR A 237 -20.82 3.12 11.06
CA TYR A 237 -20.01 2.52 10.00
C TYR A 237 -19.72 1.04 10.30
N GLN A 238 -19.39 0.29 9.25
CA GLN A 238 -19.07 -1.13 9.36
C GLN A 238 -17.62 -1.34 9.82
N MET A 239 -17.44 -2.06 10.92
CA MET A 239 -16.13 -2.54 11.34
C MET A 239 -15.86 -3.91 10.73
N ILE A 240 -14.62 -4.11 10.26
CA ILE A 240 -14.18 -5.33 9.59
C ILE A 240 -12.93 -5.86 10.29
N ASN A 241 -12.91 -7.16 10.60
CA ASN A 241 -11.70 -7.86 11.02
C ASN A 241 -11.06 -8.51 9.80
N GLY A 242 -9.91 -7.99 9.37
CA GLY A 242 -9.14 -8.48 8.23
C GLY A 242 -7.96 -9.35 8.68
N TYR A 243 -7.74 -10.48 8.00
CA TYR A 243 -6.61 -11.36 8.25
C TYR A 243 -6.01 -11.88 6.93
N GLY A 244 -4.69 -11.88 6.85
CA GLY A 244 -3.93 -12.52 5.80
C GLY A 244 -2.43 -12.35 5.99
N PRO A 245 -1.62 -13.32 5.55
CA PRO A 245 -0.17 -13.17 5.44
C PRO A 245 0.19 -12.46 4.13
N THR A 246 1.35 -11.82 4.12
CA THR A 246 1.86 -11.12 2.93
C THR A 246 1.97 -12.05 1.71
N GLU A 247 2.34 -13.31 1.93
CA GLU A 247 2.46 -14.35 0.91
C GLU A 247 1.13 -14.70 0.22
N ASN A 248 0.00 -14.36 0.85
CA ASN A 248 -1.33 -14.53 0.25
C ASN A 248 -1.96 -13.20 -0.16
N THR A 249 -1.14 -12.25 -0.58
CA THR A 249 -1.56 -10.95 -1.11
C THR A 249 -2.40 -10.16 -0.09
N VAL A 250 -1.80 -9.87 1.07
CA VAL A 250 -2.30 -9.01 2.15
C VAL A 250 -3.48 -9.60 2.93
N SER A 251 -4.57 -9.92 2.26
CA SER A 251 -5.83 -10.28 2.93
C SER A 251 -6.38 -11.58 2.38
N SER A 252 -6.61 -12.53 3.27
CA SER A 252 -7.16 -13.85 2.94
C SER A 252 -8.61 -14.00 3.35
N THR A 253 -8.96 -13.43 4.51
CA THR A 253 -10.30 -13.52 5.09
C THR A 253 -10.74 -12.19 5.67
N GLU A 254 -12.03 -11.95 5.67
CA GLU A 254 -12.65 -10.81 6.33
C GLU A 254 -13.91 -11.22 7.07
N PHE A 255 -14.14 -10.58 8.21
CA PHE A 255 -15.35 -10.69 8.99
C PHE A 255 -15.95 -9.31 9.22
N PHE A 256 -17.16 -9.11 8.71
CA PHE A 256 -17.96 -7.91 8.94
C PHE A 256 -18.59 -8.02 10.32
N VAL A 257 -18.02 -7.29 11.27
CA VAL A 257 -18.36 -7.43 12.71
C VAL A 257 -19.70 -6.72 12.97
N ASP A 258 -20.67 -7.46 13.51
CA ASP A 258 -22.04 -6.99 13.78
C ASP A 258 -22.35 -6.86 15.28
N LYS A 259 -21.55 -7.48 16.14
CA LYS A 259 -21.69 -7.46 17.59
C LYS A 259 -20.38 -7.80 18.30
N GLN A 260 -20.35 -7.64 19.61
CA GLN A 260 -19.23 -8.15 20.41
C GLN A 260 -19.27 -9.69 20.48
N TYR A 261 -18.14 -10.30 20.21
CA TYR A 261 -17.88 -11.72 20.36
C TYR A 261 -16.85 -11.93 21.46
N GLU A 262 -16.85 -13.09 22.12
CA GLU A 262 -15.78 -13.48 23.03
C GLU A 262 -14.44 -13.57 22.28
N ASN A 263 -14.48 -14.15 21.07
CA ASN A 263 -13.39 -14.15 20.10
C ASN A 263 -13.98 -13.70 18.75
N ILE A 264 -13.63 -12.50 18.30
CA ILE A 264 -14.08 -11.98 17.01
C ILE A 264 -13.48 -12.85 15.90
N PRO A 265 -14.31 -13.47 15.05
CA PRO A 265 -13.82 -14.35 13.98
C PRO A 265 -12.94 -13.60 12.97
N ILE A 266 -12.04 -14.33 12.30
CA ILE A 266 -11.29 -13.80 11.15
C ILE A 266 -12.11 -13.85 9.84
N GLY A 267 -13.28 -14.49 9.87
CA GLY A 267 -14.24 -14.50 8.77
C GLY A 267 -14.10 -15.65 7.81
N LYS A 268 -14.52 -15.39 6.57
CA LYS A 268 -14.50 -16.34 5.46
C LYS A 268 -13.47 -15.92 4.44
N SER A 269 -12.98 -16.90 3.68
CA SER A 269 -12.08 -16.66 2.54
C SER A 269 -12.68 -15.66 1.57
N GLN A 270 -11.85 -14.77 1.08
CA GLN A 270 -12.19 -13.88 -0.02
C GLN A 270 -12.39 -14.68 -1.31
N THR A 271 -12.95 -14.04 -2.32
CA THR A 271 -13.20 -14.65 -3.63
C THR A 271 -11.88 -15.22 -4.21
N ASN A 272 -11.97 -16.42 -4.79
CA ASN A 272 -10.86 -17.15 -5.40
C ASN A 272 -9.72 -17.56 -4.44
N ILE A 273 -9.91 -17.44 -3.11
CA ILE A 273 -8.97 -17.93 -2.10
C ILE A 273 -9.51 -19.24 -1.51
N ARG A 274 -8.67 -20.27 -1.46
CA ARG A 274 -8.96 -21.53 -0.80
C ARG A 274 -8.32 -21.52 0.59
N SER A 275 -9.12 -21.74 1.63
CA SER A 275 -8.68 -21.88 3.02
C SER A 275 -8.79 -23.33 3.48
#